data_48d3e14a5957152f8a676899d456794b
#
_entry.id   48d3e14a5957152f8a676899d456794b
#
_cell.length_a   1.000
_cell.length_b   1.000
_cell.length_c   1.000
_cell.angle_alpha   90.00
_cell.angle_beta   90.00
_cell.angle_gamma   90.00
#
_symmetry.space_group_name_H-M   'P 1'
#
loop_
_entity.id
_entity.type
_entity.pdbx_description
1 polymer ?
#
loop_
_entity_poly.entity_id
_entity_poly.type
_entity_poly.pdbx_seq_one_letter_code
_entity_poly.pdbx_strand_id
1 'polypeptide(L)' 'MNQRSIKMDNAAVTAALFGSFDVNTRILENRFGVSLHNRSDGDGGDAVLISGESPEAVNAAATAVEYLRDMLRLS' A
#
# COMPACT_ATOMS: atom_id res chain seq x y z
N MET A 1 15.39 -9.64 -0.23
CA MET A 1 14.20 -8.81 -0.55
C MET A 1 13.56 -8.38 0.75
N ASN A 2 13.20 -7.11 0.85
CA ASN A 2 12.57 -6.54 2.04
C ASN A 2 11.07 -6.41 1.82
N GLN A 3 10.29 -6.65 2.87
CA GLN A 3 8.83 -6.59 2.78
C GLN A 3 8.25 -5.91 4.02
N ARG A 4 7.15 -5.18 3.81
CA ARG A 4 6.35 -4.63 4.90
C ARG A 4 4.88 -4.79 4.55
N SER A 5 4.08 -5.05 5.56
CA SER A 5 2.64 -5.15 5.41
C SER A 5 1.97 -3.99 6.13
N ILE A 6 1.11 -3.27 5.43
CA ILE A 6 0.37 -2.13 6.00
C ILE A 6 -1.09 -2.53 6.09
N LYS A 7 -1.62 -2.56 7.30
CA LYS A 7 -3.01 -2.92 7.51
C LYS A 7 -3.92 -1.78 7.07
N MET A 8 -4.92 -2.13 6.29
CA MET A 8 -5.93 -1.16 5.82
C MET A 8 -7.17 -1.26 6.71
N ASP A 9 -7.95 -0.19 6.76
CA ASP A 9 -9.12 -0.16 7.63
C ASP A 9 -10.27 -0.99 7.09
N ASN A 10 -10.49 -0.94 5.78
CA ASN A 10 -11.56 -1.68 5.14
C ASN A 10 -11.36 -1.72 3.63
N ALA A 11 -12.21 -2.47 2.95
CA ALA A 11 -12.10 -2.64 1.50
C ALA A 11 -12.28 -1.34 0.73
N ALA A 12 -13.13 -0.44 1.23
CA ALA A 12 -13.36 0.83 0.56
C ALA A 12 -12.10 1.70 0.57
N VAL A 13 -11.38 1.73 1.70
CA VAL A 13 -10.12 2.47 1.80
C VAL A 13 -9.06 1.84 0.88
N THR A 14 -9.00 0.51 0.86
CA THR A 14 -8.08 -0.20 -0.01
C THR A 14 -8.35 0.12 -1.48
N ALA A 15 -9.61 0.06 -1.89
CA ALA A 15 -9.99 0.36 -3.27
C ALA A 15 -9.65 1.80 -3.65
N ALA A 16 -9.87 2.74 -2.74
CA ALA A 16 -9.53 4.14 -2.98
C ALA A 16 -8.03 4.35 -3.13
N LEU A 17 -7.24 3.64 -2.32
CA LEU A 17 -5.79 3.72 -2.40
C LEU A 17 -5.26 3.24 -3.75
N PHE A 18 -5.75 2.10 -4.23
CA PHE A 18 -5.31 1.56 -5.51
C PHE A 18 -5.81 2.39 -6.69
N GLY A 19 -6.99 2.99 -6.55
CA GLY A 19 -7.56 3.82 -7.61
C GLY A 19 -8.09 2.99 -8.77
N SER A 20 -8.60 3.69 -9.79
CA SER A 20 -9.13 3.04 -10.99
C SER A 20 -7.98 2.42 -11.77
N PHE A 21 -8.13 1.12 -12.11
CA PHE A 21 -7.12 0.39 -12.90
C PHE A 21 -5.75 0.39 -12.26
N ASP A 22 -5.72 0.47 -10.93
CA ASP A 22 -4.47 0.44 -10.15
C ASP A 22 -3.51 1.59 -10.51
N VAL A 23 -4.04 2.74 -10.91
CA VAL A 23 -3.22 3.87 -11.32
C VAL A 23 -2.34 4.37 -10.17
N ASN A 24 -2.93 4.50 -8.98
CA ASN A 24 -2.18 4.98 -7.81
C ASN A 24 -1.08 4.00 -7.42
N THR A 25 -1.39 2.71 -7.51
CA THR A 25 -0.41 1.67 -7.20
C THR A 25 0.79 1.75 -8.14
N ARG A 26 0.54 1.91 -9.44
CA ARG A 26 1.61 2.01 -10.43
C ARG A 26 2.49 3.23 -10.19
N ILE A 27 1.89 4.35 -9.83
CA ILE A 27 2.64 5.57 -9.52
C ILE A 27 3.58 5.33 -8.35
N LEU A 28 3.07 4.71 -7.28
CA LEU A 28 3.88 4.40 -6.11
C LEU A 28 4.98 3.40 -6.43
N GLU A 29 4.67 2.36 -7.20
CA GLU A 29 5.65 1.36 -7.58
C GLU A 29 6.79 1.98 -8.39
N ASN A 30 6.46 2.83 -9.35
CA ASN A 30 7.47 3.46 -10.19
C ASN A 30 8.30 4.48 -9.41
N ARG A 31 7.65 5.23 -8.53
CA ARG A 31 8.34 6.29 -7.81
C ARG A 31 9.32 5.73 -6.78
N PHE A 32 8.94 4.67 -6.10
CA PHE A 32 9.77 4.10 -5.03
C PHE A 32 10.55 2.86 -5.43
N GLY A 33 10.29 2.33 -6.62
CA GLY A 33 10.97 1.12 -7.07
C GLY A 33 10.59 -0.10 -6.24
N VAL A 34 9.32 -0.23 -5.89
CA VAL A 34 8.80 -1.33 -5.09
C VAL A 34 7.62 -1.99 -5.78
N SER A 35 7.18 -3.11 -5.25
CA SER A 35 5.96 -3.79 -5.69
C SER A 35 4.91 -3.71 -4.59
N LEU A 36 3.67 -3.44 -4.96
CA LEU A 36 2.55 -3.34 -4.04
C LEU A 36 1.52 -4.39 -4.40
N HIS A 37 1.08 -5.14 -3.39
CA HIS A 37 0.07 -6.18 -3.58
C HIS A 37 -1.01 -6.05 -2.51
N ASN A 38 -2.26 -6.18 -2.93
CA ASN A 38 -3.37 -6.24 -2.00
C ASN A 38 -3.48 -7.67 -1.46
N ARG A 39 -3.52 -7.81 -0.15
CA ARG A 39 -3.67 -9.09 0.50
C ARG A 39 -4.83 -9.07 1.48
N SER A 40 -5.53 -10.18 1.51
CA SER A 40 -6.54 -10.41 2.52
C SER A 40 -5.86 -11.03 3.72
N ASP A 41 -6.08 -10.44 4.90
CA ASP A 41 -5.44 -10.91 6.09
C ASP A 41 -6.39 -11.84 6.87
N GLY A 42 -6.49 -12.96 6.90
CA GLY A 42 -7.35 -13.99 7.48
C GLY A 42 -8.44 -13.56 8.47
N ASP A 43 -8.37 -12.37 9.01
CA ASP A 43 -9.37 -11.85 9.95
C ASP A 43 -10.42 -10.97 9.29
N GLY A 44 -10.50 -11.03 7.98
CA GLY A 44 -11.47 -10.24 7.23
C GLY A 44 -11.02 -8.82 6.93
N GLY A 45 -9.79 -8.46 7.31
CA GLY A 45 -9.20 -7.18 6.98
C GLY A 45 -8.37 -7.25 5.72
N ASP A 46 -8.10 -6.10 5.14
CA ASP A 46 -7.21 -5.99 3.99
C ASP A 46 -5.86 -5.44 4.42
N ALA A 47 -4.81 -5.85 3.71
CA ALA A 47 -3.48 -5.33 3.92
C ALA A 47 -2.80 -5.10 2.58
N VAL A 48 -1.88 -4.14 2.56
CA VAL A 48 -1.05 -3.89 1.39
C VAL A 48 0.35 -4.41 1.69
N LEU A 49 0.82 -5.33 0.87
CA LEU A 49 2.18 -5.86 1.01
C LEU A 49 3.10 -5.07 0.09
N ILE A 50 4.15 -4.49 0.68
CA ILE A 50 5.15 -3.72 -0.05
C ILE A 50 6.43 -4.53 -0.06
N SER A 51 7.00 -4.77 -1.24
CA SER A 51 8.25 -5.50 -1.36
C SER A 51 9.21 -4.78 -2.30
N GLY A 52 10.50 -4.89 -2.01
CA GLY A 52 11.53 -4.27 -2.83
C GLY A 52 12.91 -4.74 -2.38
N GLU A 53 13.92 -4.37 -3.15
CA GLU A 53 15.29 -4.78 -2.85
C GLU A 53 15.98 -3.88 -1.83
N SER A 54 15.54 -2.63 -1.73
CA SER A 54 16.12 -1.66 -0.80
C SER A 54 15.22 -1.48 0.42
N PRO A 55 15.74 -1.65 1.64
CA PRO A 55 14.94 -1.39 2.84
C PRO A 55 14.49 0.07 2.92
N GLU A 56 15.32 1.00 2.47
CA GLU A 56 14.94 2.41 2.46
C GLU A 56 13.76 2.67 1.53
N ALA A 57 13.77 2.05 0.34
CA ALA A 57 12.68 2.19 -0.61
C ALA A 57 11.39 1.62 -0.05
N VAL A 58 11.45 0.43 0.56
CA VAL A 58 10.28 -0.20 1.17
C VAL A 58 9.73 0.67 2.30
N ASN A 59 10.60 1.20 3.16
CA ASN A 59 10.16 2.05 4.26
C ASN A 59 9.55 3.36 3.76
N ALA A 60 10.13 3.97 2.73
CA ALA A 60 9.59 5.20 2.15
C ALA A 60 8.21 4.94 1.54
N ALA A 61 8.06 3.84 0.82
CA ALA A 61 6.78 3.47 0.24
C ALA A 61 5.74 3.17 1.33
N ALA A 62 6.16 2.49 2.41
CA ALA A 62 5.27 2.21 3.54
C ALA A 62 4.76 3.50 4.17
N THR A 63 5.65 4.47 4.37
CA THR A 63 5.26 5.78 4.93
C THR A 63 4.25 6.47 4.01
N ALA A 64 4.47 6.44 2.70
CA ALA A 64 3.56 7.03 1.73
C ALA A 64 2.18 6.35 1.77
N VAL A 65 2.17 5.02 1.83
CA VAL A 65 0.93 4.25 1.88
C VAL A 65 0.15 4.56 3.17
N GLU A 66 0.85 4.61 4.30
CA GLU A 66 0.22 4.94 5.58
C GLU A 66 -0.39 6.35 5.55
N TYR A 67 0.33 7.30 4.98
CA TYR A 67 -0.14 8.67 4.85
C TYR A 67 -1.41 8.74 4.01
N LEU A 68 -1.40 8.07 2.86
CA LEU A 68 -2.57 8.04 1.98
C LEU A 68 -3.75 7.34 2.64
N ARG A 69 -3.49 6.23 3.36
CA ARG A 69 -4.54 5.54 4.11
C ARG A 69 -5.20 6.48 5.11
N ASP A 70 -4.40 7.22 5.85
CA ASP A 70 -4.92 8.12 6.88
C ASP A 70 -5.70 9.27 6.26
N MET A 71 -5.25 9.80 5.12
CA MET A 71 -6.00 10.83 4.40
C MET A 71 -7.35 10.32 3.92
N LEU A 72 -7.38 9.11 3.37
CA LEU A 72 -8.61 8.51 2.88
C LEU A 72 -9.58 8.20 4.02
N ARG A 73 -9.04 7.87 5.19
CA ARG A 73 -9.85 7.62 6.37
C ARG A 73 -10.59 8.88 6.81
N LEU A 74 -9.97 10.04 6.64
CA LEU A 74 -10.54 11.32 7.09
C LEU A 74 -11.53 11.93 6.11
N SER A 75 -11.59 11.42 4.89
CA SER A 75 -12.46 12.00 3.84
C SER A 75 -13.86 11.38 3.79
#